data_fc6581726711828e7566453cb9f4afcb
#
_entry.id   fc6581726711828e7566453cb9f4afcb
#
_cell.length_a   1.000
_cell.length_b   1.000
_cell.length_c   1.000
_cell.angle_alpha   90.00
_cell.angle_beta   90.00
_cell.angle_gamma   90.00
#
_symmetry.space_group_name_H-M   'P 1'
#
loop_
_entity.id
_entity.type
_entity.pdbx_description
1 polymer ?
#
loop_
_entity_poly.entity_id
_entity_poly.type
_entity_poly.pdbx_seq_one_letter_code
_entity_poly.pdbx_strand_id
1 'polypeptide(L)'
;AYHNHAHEFQKIEDKAVMLDYMIENTDPENLFIELDVYWAVMGKASPVDYFHKYPGRFKMLHIKDRREIGQSGMVGFDAIFENAKTAGVENIIVEVEQYSYDVEKSVKLSLDYLLEAPFVKASYSK
;
A
#
# COMPACT_ATOMS: atom_id res chain seq x y z
N ALA A 1 1.46 2.65 13.54
CA ALA A 1 1.48 3.04 12.13
C ALA A 1 0.46 4.13 11.86
N TYR A 2 0.68 4.88 10.78
CA TYR A 2 -0.35 5.74 10.17
C TYR A 2 -0.79 5.11 8.86
N HIS A 3 -2.10 4.95 8.67
CA HIS A 3 -2.73 4.44 7.46
C HIS A 3 -3.32 5.60 6.65
N ASN A 4 -3.00 5.69 5.37
CA ASN A 4 -3.48 6.73 4.46
C ASN A 4 -4.77 6.33 3.72
N HIS A 5 -5.49 7.35 3.28
CA HIS A 5 -6.47 7.31 2.20
C HIS A 5 -5.99 8.19 1.04
N ALA A 6 -6.90 8.56 0.14
CA ALA A 6 -6.55 9.37 -1.03
C ALA A 6 -6.27 10.85 -0.69
N HIS A 7 -6.87 11.37 0.38
CA HIS A 7 -6.76 12.79 0.71
C HIS A 7 -5.39 13.20 1.24
N GLU A 8 -4.60 12.29 1.81
CA GLU A 8 -3.24 12.59 2.27
C GLU A 8 -2.26 12.89 1.13
N PHE A 9 -2.63 12.54 -0.10
CA PHE A 9 -1.85 12.90 -1.29
C PHE A 9 -2.21 14.27 -1.87
N GLN A 10 -3.10 15.01 -1.22
CA GLN A 10 -3.45 16.38 -1.60
C GLN A 10 -2.55 17.39 -0.89
N LYS A 11 -2.40 18.57 -1.53
CA LYS A 11 -1.66 19.67 -0.93
C LYS A 11 -2.46 20.36 0.17
N ILE A 12 -1.82 20.68 1.26
CA ILE A 12 -2.35 21.55 2.32
C ILE A 12 -2.02 22.98 1.96
N GLU A 13 -3.05 23.83 1.82
CA GLU A 13 -2.90 25.26 1.51
C GLU A 13 -1.95 25.54 0.32
N ASP A 14 -1.99 24.67 -0.71
CA ASP A 14 -1.11 24.72 -1.89
C ASP A 14 0.41 24.67 -1.61
N LYS A 15 0.82 24.25 -0.41
CA LYS A 15 2.24 24.22 0.01
C LYS A 15 2.85 22.84 -0.06
N ALA A 16 2.40 21.93 0.79
CA ALA A 16 2.97 20.59 0.93
C ALA A 16 1.89 19.52 0.79
N VAL A 17 2.27 18.37 0.26
CA VAL A 17 1.42 17.18 0.31
C VAL A 17 1.33 16.72 1.77
N MET A 18 0.13 16.39 2.23
CA MET A 18 -0.11 16.05 3.63
C MET A 18 0.75 14.88 4.09
N LEU A 19 0.80 13.80 3.31
CA LEU A 19 1.61 12.62 3.65
C LEU A 19 3.09 12.94 3.70
N ASP A 20 3.60 13.74 2.75
CA ASP A 20 4.99 14.17 2.74
C ASP A 20 5.33 14.96 4.03
N TYR A 21 4.48 15.92 4.37
CA TYR A 21 4.66 16.71 5.58
C TYR A 21 4.69 15.86 6.85
N MET A 22 3.81 14.86 6.93
CA MET A 22 3.80 13.92 8.07
C MET A 22 5.07 13.09 8.13
N ILE A 23 5.53 12.55 7.00
CA ILE A 23 6.75 11.73 6.94
C ILE A 23 7.98 12.56 7.33
N GLU A 24 8.09 13.78 6.81
CA GLU A 24 9.23 14.68 7.02
C GLU A 24 9.31 15.27 8.44
N ASN A 25 8.18 15.36 9.14
CA ASN A 25 8.08 15.95 10.48
C ASN A 25 7.85 14.93 11.60
N THR A 26 8.04 13.64 11.34
CA THR A 26 7.92 12.59 12.35
C THR A 26 9.17 11.73 12.42
N ASP A 27 9.49 11.30 13.64
CA ASP A 27 10.60 10.40 13.91
C ASP A 27 10.27 8.99 13.40
N PRO A 28 11.09 8.38 12.53
CA PRO A 28 10.88 7.02 12.02
C PRO A 28 10.89 5.94 13.10
N GLU A 29 11.54 6.19 14.26
CA GLU A 29 11.51 5.26 15.39
C GLU A 29 10.14 5.25 16.09
N ASN A 30 9.39 6.35 16.01
CA ASN A 30 8.10 6.51 16.68
C ASN A 30 6.90 6.33 15.75
N LEU A 31 7.07 6.63 14.45
CA LEU A 31 6.01 6.53 13.46
C LEU A 31 6.51 5.95 12.14
N PHE A 32 5.93 4.85 11.71
CA PHE A 32 6.04 4.35 10.35
C PHE A 32 4.68 4.44 9.63
N ILE A 33 4.71 4.33 8.32
CA ILE A 33 3.51 4.40 7.48
C ILE A 33 3.06 2.97 7.14
N GLU A 34 1.78 2.74 7.30
CA GLU A 34 1.04 1.64 6.68
C GLU A 34 0.45 2.17 5.37
N LEU A 35 1.19 1.97 4.26
CA LEU A 35 0.75 2.51 2.98
C LEU A 35 -0.38 1.66 2.40
N ASP A 36 -1.56 2.26 2.27
CA ASP A 36 -2.64 1.71 1.47
C ASP A 36 -2.36 2.00 -0.01
N VAL A 37 -2.05 0.93 -0.75
CA VAL A 37 -1.61 1.05 -2.15
C VAL A 37 -2.74 1.44 -3.09
N TYR A 38 -3.98 1.02 -2.81
CA TYR A 38 -5.15 1.42 -3.60
C TYR A 38 -5.47 2.90 -3.41
N TRP A 39 -5.50 3.36 -2.16
CA TRP A 39 -5.77 4.78 -1.89
C TRP A 39 -4.65 5.70 -2.35
N ALA A 40 -3.40 5.23 -2.41
CA ALA A 40 -2.31 5.98 -3.05
C ALA A 40 -2.62 6.20 -4.55
N VAL A 41 -3.00 5.14 -5.27
CA VAL A 41 -3.39 5.24 -6.70
C VAL A 41 -4.61 6.15 -6.88
N MET A 42 -5.63 6.03 -6.02
CA MET A 42 -6.79 6.92 -6.04
C MET A 42 -6.43 8.38 -5.74
N GLY A 43 -5.44 8.60 -4.90
CA GLY A 43 -4.84 9.91 -4.64
C GLY A 43 -3.93 10.43 -5.77
N LYS A 44 -3.84 9.69 -6.88
CA LYS A 44 -2.97 9.99 -8.05
C LYS A 44 -1.48 9.99 -7.70
N ALA A 45 -1.10 9.18 -6.72
CA ALA A 45 0.28 8.97 -6.31
C ALA A 45 0.77 7.58 -6.72
N SER A 46 2.07 7.46 -6.95
CA SER A 46 2.74 6.18 -7.20
C SER A 46 3.29 5.63 -5.89
N PRO A 47 2.86 4.45 -5.41
CA PRO A 47 3.47 3.81 -4.26
C PRO A 47 4.99 3.64 -4.41
N VAL A 48 5.44 3.22 -5.59
CA VAL A 48 6.87 3.00 -5.87
C VAL A 48 7.69 4.29 -5.78
N ASP A 49 7.16 5.41 -6.28
CA ASP A 49 7.84 6.71 -6.16
C ASP A 49 7.97 7.12 -4.69
N TYR A 50 6.96 6.85 -3.87
CA TYR A 50 7.01 7.09 -2.43
C TYR A 50 8.05 6.20 -1.73
N PHE A 51 8.20 4.93 -2.14
CA PHE A 51 9.22 4.05 -1.60
C PHE A 51 10.62 4.56 -1.87
N HIS A 52 10.87 5.09 -3.07
CA HIS A 52 12.15 5.70 -3.42
C HIS A 52 12.37 7.07 -2.78
N LYS A 53 11.31 7.84 -2.60
CA LYS A 53 11.38 9.16 -1.95
C LYS A 53 11.66 9.06 -0.45
N TYR A 54 11.06 8.07 0.21
CA TYR A 54 11.16 7.87 1.66
C TYR A 54 11.50 6.41 2.01
N PRO A 55 12.71 5.94 1.65
CA PRO A 55 13.06 4.53 1.86
C PRO A 55 13.02 4.16 3.36
N GLY A 56 12.52 2.95 3.64
CA GLY A 56 12.42 2.43 5.01
C GLY A 56 11.27 2.95 5.86
N ARG A 57 10.45 3.89 5.35
CA ARG A 57 9.34 4.48 6.12
C ARG A 57 8.04 3.68 6.05
N PHE A 58 7.91 2.76 5.11
CA PHE A 58 6.69 1.98 4.85
C PHE A 58 6.84 0.55 5.34
N LYS A 59 6.91 0.38 6.67
CA LYS A 59 7.10 -0.96 7.28
C LYS A 59 5.90 -1.88 7.11
N MET A 60 4.75 -1.34 6.76
CA MET A 60 3.53 -2.08 6.51
C MET A 60 2.88 -1.64 5.20
N LEU A 61 2.41 -2.60 4.41
CA LEU A 61 1.55 -2.34 3.25
C LEU A 61 0.14 -2.80 3.54
N HIS A 62 -0.82 -1.94 3.23
CA HIS A 62 -2.23 -2.28 3.19
C HIS A 62 -2.58 -2.62 1.74
N ILE A 63 -2.71 -3.92 1.49
CA ILE A 63 -2.97 -4.46 0.16
C ILE A 63 -4.47 -4.43 -0.07
N LYS A 64 -4.86 -3.49 -0.90
CA LYS A 64 -6.25 -3.21 -1.26
C LYS A 64 -6.36 -2.99 -2.75
N ASP A 65 -7.49 -3.36 -3.32
CA ASP A 65 -7.91 -3.05 -4.68
C ASP A 65 -9.34 -2.49 -4.63
N ARG A 66 -9.91 -2.19 -5.78
CA ARG A 66 -11.30 -1.72 -5.85
C ARG A 66 -12.29 -2.75 -5.29
N ARG A 67 -12.04 -4.03 -5.56
CA ARG A 67 -12.79 -5.20 -5.08
C ARG A 67 -11.80 -6.30 -4.71
N GLU A 68 -11.91 -7.47 -5.33
CA GLU A 68 -10.94 -8.55 -5.14
C GLU A 68 -9.53 -8.12 -5.60
N ILE A 69 -8.51 -8.52 -4.87
CA ILE A 69 -7.13 -8.15 -5.15
C ILE A 69 -6.71 -8.62 -6.55
N GLY A 70 -6.10 -7.72 -7.32
CA GLY A 70 -5.60 -7.99 -8.67
C GLY A 70 -6.65 -7.93 -9.78
N GLN A 71 -7.93 -7.69 -9.47
CA GLN A 71 -9.02 -7.75 -10.46
C GLN A 71 -9.22 -6.43 -11.22
N SER A 72 -8.89 -5.30 -10.63
CA SER A 72 -9.15 -3.99 -11.27
C SER A 72 -8.16 -3.62 -12.36
N GLY A 73 -6.94 -4.13 -12.28
CA GLY A 73 -5.82 -3.69 -13.12
C GLY A 73 -5.34 -2.26 -12.84
N MET A 74 -5.85 -1.62 -11.78
CA MET A 74 -5.51 -0.23 -11.43
C MET A 74 -4.27 -0.14 -10.55
N VAL A 75 -4.00 -1.17 -9.76
CA VAL A 75 -2.88 -1.22 -8.81
C VAL A 75 -1.78 -2.11 -9.40
N GLY A 76 -0.59 -1.56 -9.59
CA GLY A 76 0.58 -2.29 -10.09
C GLY A 76 1.24 -3.11 -8.98
N PHE A 77 0.61 -4.21 -8.57
CA PHE A 77 1.09 -5.03 -7.45
C PHE A 77 2.48 -5.60 -7.69
N ASP A 78 2.81 -5.98 -8.91
CA ASP A 78 4.13 -6.48 -9.30
C ASP A 78 5.23 -5.47 -8.93
N ALA A 79 5.13 -4.24 -9.43
CA ALA A 79 6.08 -3.17 -9.14
C ALA A 79 6.13 -2.83 -7.64
N ILE A 80 4.98 -2.83 -6.95
CA ILE A 80 4.90 -2.57 -5.52
C ILE A 80 5.67 -3.63 -4.72
N PHE A 81 5.41 -4.91 -4.96
CA PHE A 81 6.06 -5.99 -4.23
C PHE A 81 7.54 -6.15 -4.58
N GLU A 82 7.95 -5.89 -5.83
CA GLU A 82 9.35 -5.87 -6.24
C GLU A 82 10.16 -4.79 -5.51
N ASN A 83 9.52 -3.67 -5.15
CA ASN A 83 10.13 -2.57 -4.41
C ASN A 83 9.91 -2.62 -2.89
N ALA A 84 9.30 -3.68 -2.36
CA ALA A 84 8.98 -3.82 -0.93
C ALA A 84 10.22 -3.69 -0.02
N LYS A 85 11.40 -4.16 -0.47
CA LYS A 85 12.66 -4.00 0.26
C LYS A 85 13.07 -2.54 0.41
N THR A 86 12.94 -1.74 -0.65
CA THR A 86 13.24 -0.29 -0.63
C THR A 86 12.27 0.43 0.31
N ALA A 87 11.01 0.06 0.28
CA ALA A 87 9.98 0.58 1.18
C ALA A 87 10.27 0.29 2.66
N GLY A 88 10.97 -0.81 2.95
CA GLY A 88 11.23 -1.30 4.30
C GLY A 88 10.12 -2.19 4.86
N VAL A 89 9.36 -2.85 3.98
CA VAL A 89 8.21 -3.68 4.35
C VAL A 89 8.62 -4.83 5.25
N GLU A 90 7.93 -4.94 6.37
CA GLU A 90 8.04 -6.03 7.35
C GLU A 90 6.76 -6.87 7.42
N ASN A 91 5.61 -6.23 7.17
CA ASN A 91 4.29 -6.85 7.23
C ASN A 91 3.37 -6.38 6.10
N ILE A 92 2.41 -7.21 5.74
CA ILE A 92 1.32 -6.86 4.83
C ILE A 92 -0.02 -7.17 5.49
N ILE A 93 -0.99 -6.31 5.27
CA ILE A 93 -2.40 -6.52 5.63
C ILE A 93 -3.20 -6.52 4.34
N VAL A 94 -4.16 -7.40 4.23
CA VAL A 94 -5.04 -7.52 3.05
C VAL A 94 -6.45 -7.15 3.44
N GLU A 95 -7.04 -6.21 2.69
CA GLU A 95 -8.43 -5.82 2.85
C GLU A 95 -9.21 -6.02 1.56
N VAL A 96 -10.39 -6.65 1.68
CA VAL A 96 -11.41 -6.71 0.64
C VAL A 96 -12.67 -6.06 1.19
N GLU A 97 -12.97 -4.83 0.77
CA GLU A 97 -14.06 -4.02 1.32
C GLU A 97 -15.33 -4.06 0.44
N GLN A 98 -15.16 -4.25 -0.85
CA GLN A 98 -16.25 -4.39 -1.81
C GLN A 98 -16.11 -5.72 -2.55
N TYR A 99 -17.24 -6.36 -2.82
CA TYR A 99 -17.30 -7.74 -3.30
C TYR A 99 -18.00 -7.84 -4.65
N SER A 100 -17.43 -8.62 -5.59
CA SER A 100 -18.09 -9.00 -6.85
C SER A 100 -18.93 -10.27 -6.68
N TYR A 101 -18.63 -11.05 -5.64
CA TYR A 101 -19.24 -12.34 -5.31
C TYR A 101 -19.70 -12.33 -3.85
N ASP A 102 -20.09 -13.48 -3.30
CA ASP A 102 -20.21 -13.62 -1.84
C ASP A 102 -18.86 -13.38 -1.15
N VAL A 103 -18.92 -13.00 0.12
CA VAL A 103 -17.73 -12.55 0.89
C VAL A 103 -16.64 -13.62 0.92
N GLU A 104 -17.01 -14.87 1.19
CA GLU A 104 -16.06 -15.98 1.30
C GLU A 104 -15.31 -16.19 -0.01
N LYS A 105 -16.05 -16.20 -1.14
CA LYS A 105 -15.45 -16.36 -2.47
C LYS A 105 -14.54 -15.18 -2.83
N SER A 106 -14.96 -13.96 -2.55
CA SER A 106 -14.18 -12.75 -2.83
C SER A 106 -12.87 -12.72 -2.04
N VAL A 107 -12.90 -13.09 -0.76
CA VAL A 107 -11.70 -13.19 0.08
C VAL A 107 -10.79 -14.31 -0.41
N LYS A 108 -11.36 -15.47 -0.77
CA LYS A 108 -10.59 -16.59 -1.31
C LYS A 108 -9.88 -16.23 -2.62
N LEU A 109 -10.57 -15.61 -3.57
CA LEU A 109 -9.97 -15.16 -4.84
C LEU A 109 -8.82 -14.18 -4.63
N SER A 110 -8.97 -13.28 -3.67
CA SER A 110 -7.92 -12.32 -3.31
C SER A 110 -6.69 -13.01 -2.70
N LEU A 111 -6.91 -13.99 -1.84
CA LEU A 111 -5.84 -14.82 -1.27
C LEU A 111 -5.14 -15.65 -2.36
N ASP A 112 -5.90 -16.33 -3.22
CA ASP A 112 -5.36 -17.15 -4.29
C ASP A 112 -4.47 -16.30 -5.23
N TYR A 113 -4.92 -15.09 -5.60
CA TYR A 113 -4.12 -14.16 -6.39
C TYR A 113 -2.76 -13.88 -5.73
N LEU A 114 -2.73 -13.58 -4.44
CA LEU A 114 -1.48 -13.28 -3.74
C LEU A 114 -0.57 -14.50 -3.57
N LEU A 115 -1.14 -15.68 -3.37
CA LEU A 115 -0.38 -16.93 -3.24
C LEU A 115 0.23 -17.40 -4.57
N GLU A 116 -0.46 -17.15 -5.68
CA GLU A 116 -0.02 -17.55 -7.02
C GLU A 116 0.92 -16.51 -7.67
N ALA A 117 0.91 -15.27 -7.19
CA ALA A 117 1.71 -14.19 -7.75
C ALA A 117 3.22 -14.41 -7.51
N PRO A 118 4.05 -14.51 -8.57
CA PRO A 118 5.47 -14.84 -8.43
C PRO A 118 6.30 -13.75 -7.75
N PHE A 119 5.76 -12.53 -7.67
CA PHE A 119 6.39 -11.38 -7.04
C PHE A 119 6.05 -11.22 -5.55
N VAL A 120 5.10 -11.99 -5.03
CA VAL A 120 4.74 -11.96 -3.60
C VAL A 120 5.57 -13.00 -2.84
N LYS A 121 6.23 -12.56 -1.77
CA LYS A 121 7.02 -13.44 -0.91
C LYS A 121 6.19 -13.99 0.24
N ALA A 122 6.55 -15.17 0.72
CA ALA A 122 5.90 -15.79 1.88
C ALA A 122 6.13 -15.01 3.19
N SER A 123 7.22 -14.21 3.29
CA SER A 123 7.51 -13.35 4.44
C SER A 123 8.35 -12.17 4.02
N TYR A 124 8.13 -11.03 4.68
CA TYR A 124 8.90 -9.79 4.56
C TYR A 124 9.64 -9.44 5.86
N SER A 125 9.30 -10.08 6.97
CA SER A 125 10.03 -9.94 8.23
C SER A 125 11.46 -10.48 8.09
N LYS A 126 12.41 -9.79 8.75
CA LYS A 126 13.82 -10.18 8.81
C LYS A 126 14.03 -11.36 9.73
#